data_00f1fa01ee8bd07c8030c3374e4a81e7
#
_entry.id   00f1fa01ee8bd07c8030c3374e4a81e7
#
_cell.length_a   1.000
_cell.length_b   1.000
_cell.length_c   1.000
_cell.angle_alpha   90.00
_cell.angle_beta   90.00
_cell.angle_gamma   90.00
#
_symmetry.space_group_name_H-M   'P 1'
#
loop_
_entity.id
_entity.type
_entity.pdbx_description
1 polymer ?
#
loop_
_entity_poly.entity_id
_entity_poly.type
_entity_poly.pdbx_seq_one_letter_code
_entity_poly.pdbx_strand_id
1 'polypeptide(L)'
;MPPLSRRELLAASLAATTVSSLALARSRSQPGKKRDWHAGEFRRMVALGESTTAGGWSTNASRCWVSVLGQMINDFQSTRMDVINNGIGSNVISTRSPCYKHSGKPAANERLQKHVTDLKPDLLIISYGLNDARGGTPLELFQAEMTGVIRTIRKSINPLILIPSPYFMTDFRAGGQPWTKANLEIFHEYGKGIDTVARAENCLFVDLLEASGHASWTVHFDGIHQSDLGHRIVANRMFEVLATHCTGLARHTKLIEKGAPRWRNESKLKADYGY
;
A
#
# COMPACT_ATOMS: atom_id res chain seq x y z
N MET A 1 45.33 -20.41 -53.77
CA MET A 1 45.35 -20.61 -52.31
C MET A 1 45.03 -22.08 -52.07
N PRO A 2 45.88 -22.87 -51.38
CA PRO A 2 45.56 -24.24 -51.04
C PRO A 2 44.47 -24.31 -49.97
N PRO A 3 43.62 -25.33 -49.96
CA PRO A 3 42.56 -25.46 -48.96
C PRO A 3 43.15 -25.82 -47.59
N LEU A 4 42.62 -25.15 -46.57
CA LEU A 4 42.97 -25.37 -45.15
C LEU A 4 42.69 -26.81 -44.72
N SER A 5 43.60 -27.39 -43.96
CA SER A 5 43.50 -28.76 -43.48
C SER A 5 42.41 -28.90 -42.38
N ARG A 6 41.84 -30.13 -42.22
CA ARG A 6 40.83 -30.41 -41.18
C ARG A 6 41.28 -30.06 -39.76
N ARG A 7 42.59 -30.04 -39.49
CA ARG A 7 43.14 -29.63 -38.17
C ARG A 7 43.08 -28.13 -37.93
N GLU A 8 43.22 -27.32 -38.96
CA GLU A 8 43.12 -25.86 -38.86
C GLU A 8 41.69 -25.38 -38.71
N LEU A 9 40.70 -26.10 -39.28
CA LEU A 9 39.30 -25.86 -39.09
C LEU A 9 38.84 -26.24 -37.68
N LEU A 10 39.40 -27.28 -37.07
CA LEU A 10 39.09 -27.68 -35.69
C LEU A 10 39.68 -26.72 -34.64
N ALA A 11 40.86 -26.17 -34.89
CA ALA A 11 41.49 -25.19 -34.02
C ALA A 11 40.73 -23.83 -34.02
N ALA A 12 40.19 -23.43 -35.16
CA ALA A 12 39.36 -22.22 -35.27
C ALA A 12 38.01 -22.36 -34.57
N SER A 13 37.41 -23.57 -34.52
CA SER A 13 36.16 -23.84 -33.84
C SER A 13 36.29 -23.88 -32.32
N LEU A 14 37.44 -24.32 -31.79
CA LEU A 14 37.67 -24.30 -30.33
C LEU A 14 37.97 -22.92 -29.76
N ALA A 15 38.59 -22.03 -30.54
CA ALA A 15 38.87 -20.68 -30.12
C ALA A 15 37.62 -19.79 -30.08
N ALA A 16 36.60 -20.07 -30.92
CA ALA A 16 35.35 -19.32 -30.95
C ALA A 16 34.40 -19.69 -29.80
N THR A 17 34.49 -20.91 -29.25
CA THR A 17 33.62 -21.36 -28.14
C THR A 17 34.10 -20.94 -26.75
N THR A 18 35.39 -20.61 -26.58
CA THR A 18 35.93 -20.16 -25.29
C THR A 18 35.78 -18.66 -25.05
N VAL A 19 35.59 -17.83 -26.08
CA VAL A 19 35.37 -16.40 -25.91
C VAL A 19 33.92 -16.07 -25.56
N SER A 20 32.96 -16.92 -25.94
CA SER A 20 31.54 -16.69 -25.64
C SER A 20 31.14 -17.06 -24.19
N SER A 21 31.93 -17.87 -23.48
CA SER A 21 31.62 -18.28 -22.10
C SER A 21 32.08 -17.29 -21.03
N LEU A 22 32.95 -16.36 -21.37
CA LEU A 22 33.47 -15.35 -20.43
C LEU A 22 32.68 -14.04 -20.44
N ALA A 23 31.80 -13.81 -21.41
CA ALA A 23 31.01 -12.58 -21.51
C ALA A 23 29.64 -12.61 -20.78
N LEU A 24 29.28 -13.73 -20.14
CA LEU A 24 28.01 -13.92 -19.42
C LEU A 24 28.17 -14.00 -17.89
N ALA A 25 29.31 -13.59 -17.34
CA ALA A 25 29.37 -13.18 -15.96
C ALA A 25 28.65 -11.81 -15.85
N ARG A 26 27.31 -11.82 -15.99
CA ARG A 26 26.49 -10.69 -15.56
C ARG A 26 26.89 -10.39 -14.13
N SER A 27 27.60 -9.29 -13.93
CA SER A 27 27.75 -8.64 -12.65
C SER A 27 26.34 -8.63 -12.02
N ARG A 28 26.07 -9.55 -11.07
CA ARG A 28 24.97 -9.38 -10.14
C ARG A 28 25.35 -8.16 -9.34
N SER A 29 24.92 -6.97 -9.81
CA SER A 29 24.95 -5.79 -8.99
C SER A 29 24.28 -6.19 -7.67
N GLN A 30 25.01 -6.11 -6.59
CA GLN A 30 24.41 -6.28 -5.25
C GLN A 30 23.22 -5.33 -5.20
N PRO A 31 22.03 -5.77 -4.81
CA PRO A 31 20.91 -4.87 -4.69
C PRO A 31 21.33 -3.74 -3.77
N GLY A 32 21.25 -2.50 -4.27
CA GLY A 32 21.58 -1.32 -3.50
C GLY A 32 20.87 -1.37 -2.14
N LYS A 33 21.50 -0.88 -1.09
CA LYS A 33 20.93 -0.92 0.27
C LYS A 33 19.52 -0.31 0.22
N LYS A 34 18.51 -1.12 0.51
CA LYS A 34 17.09 -0.69 0.52
C LYS A 34 16.95 0.45 1.53
N ARG A 35 16.27 1.54 1.14
CA ARG A 35 15.97 2.65 2.03
C ARG A 35 15.08 2.16 3.18
N ASP A 36 15.47 2.49 4.40
CA ASP A 36 14.63 2.34 5.58
C ASP A 36 13.80 3.63 5.77
N TRP A 37 12.50 3.49 5.72
CA TRP A 37 11.59 4.63 5.81
C TRP A 37 11.22 4.98 7.25
N HIS A 38 11.31 4.00 8.18
CA HIS A 38 11.06 4.20 9.59
C HIS A 38 11.76 3.13 10.42
N ALA A 39 12.80 3.54 11.16
CA ALA A 39 13.63 2.62 11.95
C ALA A 39 13.11 2.41 13.39
N GLY A 40 12.19 3.25 13.86
CA GLY A 40 11.58 3.16 15.19
C GLY A 40 10.27 2.37 15.19
N GLU A 41 9.74 2.11 16.38
CA GLU A 41 8.36 1.65 16.55
C GLU A 41 7.39 2.80 16.31
N PHE A 42 6.24 2.52 15.71
CA PHE A 42 5.17 3.50 15.54
C PHE A 42 4.45 3.73 16.87
N ARG A 43 4.16 4.98 17.19
CA ARG A 43 3.46 5.38 18.40
C ARG A 43 2.03 5.82 18.15
N ARG A 44 1.78 6.45 17.01
CA ARG A 44 0.45 6.92 16.64
C ARG A 44 0.22 6.85 15.15
N MET A 45 -0.79 6.09 14.77
CA MET A 45 -1.32 6.04 13.41
C MET A 45 -2.59 6.89 13.31
N VAL A 46 -2.64 7.77 12.32
CA VAL A 46 -3.87 8.48 11.92
C VAL A 46 -4.23 8.01 10.51
N ALA A 47 -5.47 7.59 10.30
CA ALA A 47 -6.05 7.32 9.00
C ALA A 47 -7.03 8.44 8.63
N LEU A 48 -6.67 9.26 7.65
CA LEU A 48 -7.48 10.32 7.09
C LEU A 48 -8.08 9.81 5.78
N GLY A 49 -9.42 9.83 5.64
CA GLY A 49 -10.05 9.28 4.45
C GLY A 49 -11.55 9.44 4.38
N GLU A 50 -12.14 8.69 3.47
CA GLU A 50 -13.57 8.67 3.17
C GLU A 50 -14.32 7.51 3.86
N SER A 51 -15.51 7.10 3.37
CA SER A 51 -16.32 6.01 3.95
C SER A 51 -15.56 4.70 4.10
N THR A 52 -14.70 4.40 3.17
CA THR A 52 -13.84 3.22 3.15
C THR A 52 -12.88 3.20 4.34
N THR A 53 -12.41 4.37 4.76
CA THR A 53 -11.58 4.55 5.94
C THR A 53 -12.42 4.55 7.22
N ALA A 54 -13.59 5.19 7.19
CA ALA A 54 -14.53 5.16 8.31
C ALA A 54 -14.95 3.72 8.71
N GLY A 55 -14.75 2.76 7.82
CA GLY A 55 -15.11 1.36 8.04
C GLY A 55 -16.52 1.05 7.55
N GLY A 56 -16.99 1.78 6.54
CA GLY A 56 -18.28 1.53 5.90
C GLY A 56 -18.47 0.06 5.60
N TRP A 57 -19.54 -0.52 6.13
CA TRP A 57 -19.97 -1.90 5.93
C TRP A 57 -19.08 -3.00 6.54
N SER A 58 -18.05 -2.67 7.33
CA SER A 58 -17.48 -3.68 8.23
C SER A 58 -18.51 -4.07 9.29
N THR A 59 -18.61 -5.35 9.64
CA THR A 59 -19.62 -5.84 10.58
C THR A 59 -19.46 -5.28 12.00
N ASN A 60 -18.25 -4.83 12.34
CA ASN A 60 -17.94 -4.07 13.55
C ASN A 60 -16.64 -3.28 13.40
N ALA A 61 -16.39 -2.36 14.31
CA ALA A 61 -15.22 -1.46 14.26
C ALA A 61 -13.86 -2.20 14.28
N SER A 62 -13.77 -3.38 14.90
CA SER A 62 -12.51 -4.15 14.95
C SER A 62 -12.18 -4.83 13.63
N ARG A 63 -13.13 -4.95 12.72
CA ARG A 63 -12.96 -5.53 11.38
C ARG A 63 -12.70 -4.49 10.29
N CYS A 64 -12.86 -3.21 10.60
CA CYS A 64 -12.42 -2.14 9.72
C CYS A 64 -10.91 -2.24 9.47
N TRP A 65 -10.46 -2.00 8.24
CA TRP A 65 -9.05 -2.11 7.87
C TRP A 65 -8.11 -1.26 8.75
N VAL A 66 -8.57 -0.10 9.22
CA VAL A 66 -7.78 0.78 10.11
C VAL A 66 -7.46 0.06 11.44
N SER A 67 -8.47 -0.56 12.05
CA SER A 67 -8.29 -1.32 13.29
C SER A 67 -7.45 -2.57 13.08
N VAL A 68 -7.70 -3.29 11.98
CA VAL A 68 -6.96 -4.51 11.63
C VAL A 68 -5.47 -4.19 11.37
N LEU A 69 -5.18 -3.13 10.61
CA LEU A 69 -3.80 -2.69 10.36
C LEU A 69 -3.11 -2.28 11.67
N GLY A 70 -3.81 -1.51 12.50
CA GLY A 70 -3.28 -1.10 13.81
C GLY A 70 -2.94 -2.30 14.71
N GLN A 71 -3.79 -3.33 14.73
CA GLN A 71 -3.49 -4.56 15.45
C GLN A 71 -2.28 -5.29 14.85
N MET A 72 -2.23 -5.45 13.53
CA MET A 72 -1.09 -6.09 12.87
C MET A 72 0.24 -5.39 13.19
N ILE A 73 0.26 -4.06 13.21
CA ILE A 73 1.46 -3.30 13.61
C ILE A 73 1.81 -3.59 15.08
N ASN A 74 0.82 -3.55 15.98
CA ASN A 74 1.01 -3.78 17.40
C ASN A 74 1.50 -5.21 17.73
N ASP A 75 1.17 -6.19 16.90
CA ASP A 75 1.66 -7.57 17.06
C ASP A 75 3.18 -7.70 16.82
N PHE A 76 3.81 -6.73 16.14
CA PHE A 76 5.23 -6.75 15.75
C PHE A 76 6.10 -5.72 16.47
N GLN A 77 5.57 -5.00 17.45
CA GLN A 77 6.34 -4.02 18.21
C GLN A 77 6.09 -4.16 19.73
N SER A 78 6.99 -3.61 20.54
CA SER A 78 6.91 -3.71 22.01
C SER A 78 5.99 -2.67 22.63
N THR A 79 5.89 -1.50 21.99
CA THR A 79 5.06 -0.38 22.44
C THR A 79 3.73 -0.38 21.69
N ARG A 80 2.63 -0.28 22.44
CA ARG A 80 1.30 -0.17 21.80
C ARG A 80 1.14 1.17 21.10
N MET A 81 0.79 1.12 19.82
CA MET A 81 0.49 2.28 19.00
C MET A 81 -0.96 2.72 19.18
N ASP A 82 -1.18 4.03 19.34
CA ASP A 82 -2.52 4.63 19.25
C ASP A 82 -3.02 4.59 17.81
N VAL A 83 -4.27 4.20 17.61
CA VAL A 83 -4.91 4.13 16.28
C VAL A 83 -6.09 5.09 16.25
N ILE A 84 -6.04 6.08 15.35
CA ILE A 84 -7.08 7.09 15.18
C ILE A 84 -7.66 7.01 13.79
N ASN A 85 -8.96 6.71 13.71
CA ASN A 85 -9.69 6.65 12.46
C ASN A 85 -10.46 7.96 12.23
N ASN A 86 -10.02 8.76 11.27
CA ASN A 86 -10.63 10.02 10.85
C ASN A 86 -11.26 9.91 9.45
N GLY A 87 -11.84 8.75 9.13
CA GLY A 87 -12.67 8.56 7.95
C GLY A 87 -14.03 9.25 8.07
N ILE A 88 -14.52 9.83 6.98
CA ILE A 88 -15.84 10.46 6.88
C ILE A 88 -16.54 9.95 5.62
N GLY A 89 -17.76 9.41 5.74
CA GLY A 89 -18.53 8.92 4.59
C GLY A 89 -18.81 10.01 3.54
N SER A 90 -18.81 9.63 2.26
CA SER A 90 -19.04 10.50 1.10
C SER A 90 -18.06 11.68 1.00
N ASN A 91 -16.88 11.59 1.62
CA ASN A 91 -15.89 12.65 1.66
C ASN A 91 -15.04 12.71 0.36
N VAL A 92 -14.47 13.86 0.10
CA VAL A 92 -13.58 14.15 -1.05
C VAL A 92 -12.31 14.86 -0.58
N ILE A 93 -11.29 14.87 -1.44
CA ILE A 93 -9.97 15.41 -1.10
C ILE A 93 -10.00 16.93 -0.85
N SER A 94 -10.83 17.69 -1.56
CA SER A 94 -10.78 19.15 -1.57
C SER A 94 -12.14 19.79 -1.77
N THR A 95 -12.29 21.03 -1.29
CA THR A 95 -13.42 21.92 -1.60
C THR A 95 -13.56 22.22 -3.10
N ARG A 96 -12.51 21.98 -3.89
CA ARG A 96 -12.50 22.14 -5.35
C ARG A 96 -13.02 20.91 -6.10
N SER A 97 -13.20 19.78 -5.41
CA SER A 97 -13.79 18.57 -6.02
C SER A 97 -15.23 18.85 -6.45
N PRO A 98 -15.66 18.46 -7.68
CA PRO A 98 -17.01 18.74 -8.19
C PRO A 98 -18.13 18.27 -7.27
N CYS A 99 -17.91 17.16 -6.53
CA CYS A 99 -18.87 16.59 -5.60
C CYS A 99 -18.79 17.14 -4.18
N TYR A 100 -17.93 18.14 -3.91
CA TYR A 100 -17.78 18.69 -2.56
C TYR A 100 -19.10 19.19 -1.97
N LYS A 101 -19.82 20.03 -2.71
CA LYS A 101 -21.12 20.54 -2.25
C LYS A 101 -22.15 19.43 -2.03
N HIS A 102 -22.11 18.38 -2.86
CA HIS A 102 -22.99 17.23 -2.73
C HIS A 102 -22.64 16.37 -1.51
N SER A 103 -21.37 16.25 -1.20
CA SER A 103 -20.90 15.59 0.04
C SER A 103 -21.52 16.21 1.29
N GLY A 104 -21.66 17.54 1.33
CA GLY A 104 -22.18 18.27 2.49
C GLY A 104 -21.32 18.13 3.75
N LYS A 105 -20.04 17.74 3.60
CA LYS A 105 -19.12 17.47 4.71
C LYS A 105 -17.78 18.12 4.44
N PRO A 106 -17.02 18.52 5.49
CA PRO A 106 -15.72 19.12 5.32
C PRO A 106 -14.77 18.22 4.54
N ALA A 107 -14.19 18.71 3.47
CA ALA A 107 -13.21 18.00 2.66
C ALA A 107 -11.90 17.75 3.45
N ALA A 108 -10.99 16.90 2.92
CA ALA A 108 -9.72 16.66 3.60
C ALA A 108 -8.94 17.94 3.88
N ASN A 109 -8.85 18.85 2.90
CA ASN A 109 -8.07 20.08 3.01
C ASN A 109 -8.61 21.08 4.07
N GLU A 110 -9.86 20.93 4.52
CA GLU A 110 -10.45 21.79 5.56
C GLU A 110 -10.20 21.28 6.98
N ARG A 111 -9.77 20.04 7.15
CA ARG A 111 -9.70 19.40 8.47
C ARG A 111 -8.31 18.90 8.87
N LEU A 112 -7.27 19.32 8.15
CA LEU A 112 -5.90 18.85 8.37
C LEU A 112 -5.38 19.19 9.76
N GLN A 113 -5.63 20.40 10.27
CA GLN A 113 -5.16 20.81 11.57
C GLN A 113 -5.71 19.89 12.67
N LYS A 114 -7.02 19.88 12.86
CA LYS A 114 -7.69 19.16 13.94
C LYS A 114 -7.55 17.63 13.82
N HIS A 115 -7.61 17.11 12.58
CA HIS A 115 -7.70 15.67 12.35
C HIS A 115 -6.35 15.01 11.98
N VAL A 116 -5.27 15.79 11.85
CA VAL A 116 -3.93 15.28 11.53
C VAL A 116 -2.85 15.97 12.35
N THR A 117 -2.61 17.27 12.15
CA THR A 117 -1.40 17.92 12.70
C THR A 117 -1.43 18.08 14.21
N ASP A 118 -2.58 18.38 14.81
CA ASP A 118 -2.73 18.47 16.27
C ASP A 118 -2.56 17.10 16.96
N LEU A 119 -2.81 16.02 16.22
CA LEU A 119 -2.66 14.64 16.70
C LEU A 119 -1.22 14.14 16.64
N LYS A 120 -0.34 14.81 15.88
CA LYS A 120 1.10 14.51 15.74
C LYS A 120 1.38 13.02 15.47
N PRO A 121 0.80 12.41 14.43
CA PRO A 121 1.10 11.02 14.09
C PRO A 121 2.56 10.86 13.63
N ASP A 122 3.14 9.69 13.83
CA ASP A 122 4.37 9.24 13.18
C ASP A 122 4.07 8.35 11.96
N LEU A 123 2.85 7.78 11.87
CA LEU A 123 2.32 7.12 10.69
C LEU A 123 0.99 7.78 10.29
N LEU A 124 0.93 8.31 9.06
CA LEU A 124 -0.28 8.89 8.49
C LEU A 124 -0.68 8.14 7.23
N ILE A 125 -1.94 7.71 7.16
CA ILE A 125 -2.53 7.13 5.95
C ILE A 125 -3.50 8.14 5.36
N ILE A 126 -3.32 8.49 4.08
CA ILE A 126 -4.20 9.41 3.35
C ILE A 126 -4.93 8.60 2.28
N SER A 127 -6.17 8.19 2.59
CA SER A 127 -6.98 7.28 1.77
C SER A 127 -8.13 8.02 1.09
N TYR A 128 -7.83 8.63 -0.05
CA TYR A 128 -8.76 9.36 -0.91
C TYR A 128 -8.60 8.93 -2.36
N GLY A 129 -9.59 9.23 -3.16
CA GLY A 129 -9.57 8.99 -4.61
C GLY A 129 -10.74 8.17 -5.11
N LEU A 130 -11.36 7.31 -4.29
CA LEU A 130 -12.53 6.53 -4.70
C LEU A 130 -13.72 7.46 -4.98
N ASN A 131 -14.08 8.33 -4.04
CA ASN A 131 -15.17 9.28 -4.21
C ASN A 131 -14.82 10.41 -5.18
N ASP A 132 -13.56 10.85 -5.21
CA ASP A 132 -13.10 11.85 -6.16
C ASP A 132 -13.24 11.35 -7.60
N ALA A 133 -12.79 10.13 -7.89
CA ALA A 133 -12.97 9.51 -9.20
C ALA A 133 -14.45 9.33 -9.54
N ARG A 134 -15.25 8.75 -8.64
CA ARG A 134 -16.69 8.54 -8.82
C ARG A 134 -17.46 9.85 -8.98
N GLY A 135 -17.02 10.90 -8.32
CA GLY A 135 -17.59 12.24 -8.43
C GLY A 135 -17.11 13.03 -9.64
N GLY A 136 -16.14 12.51 -10.39
CA GLY A 136 -15.61 13.12 -11.61
C GLY A 136 -14.66 14.28 -11.32
N THR A 137 -13.89 14.23 -10.24
CA THR A 137 -12.75 15.13 -10.03
C THR A 137 -11.72 14.85 -11.13
N PRO A 138 -11.29 15.82 -11.94
CA PRO A 138 -10.22 15.60 -12.90
C PRO A 138 -8.94 15.12 -12.22
N LEU A 139 -8.25 14.16 -12.83
CA LEU A 139 -7.08 13.52 -12.22
C LEU A 139 -5.99 14.53 -11.84
N GLU A 140 -5.71 15.48 -12.73
CA GLU A 140 -4.72 16.53 -12.50
C GLU A 140 -5.08 17.41 -11.30
N LEU A 141 -6.38 17.74 -11.16
CA LEU A 141 -6.86 18.48 -9.99
C LEU A 141 -6.70 17.66 -8.72
N PHE A 142 -7.08 16.37 -8.75
CA PHE A 142 -6.91 15.47 -7.61
C PHE A 142 -5.45 15.35 -7.17
N GLN A 143 -4.53 15.18 -8.12
CA GLN A 143 -3.08 15.11 -7.84
C GLN A 143 -2.57 16.42 -7.24
N ALA A 144 -2.98 17.58 -7.75
CA ALA A 144 -2.61 18.88 -7.22
C ALA A 144 -3.12 19.07 -5.77
N GLU A 145 -4.36 18.68 -5.49
CA GLU A 145 -4.97 18.76 -4.16
C GLU A 145 -4.31 17.79 -3.17
N MET A 146 -4.04 16.55 -3.58
CA MET A 146 -3.31 15.57 -2.77
C MET A 146 -1.91 16.09 -2.40
N THR A 147 -1.19 16.64 -3.37
CA THR A 147 0.10 17.30 -3.16
C THR A 147 -0.02 18.46 -2.17
N GLY A 148 -1.05 19.31 -2.32
CA GLY A 148 -1.34 20.41 -1.42
C GLY A 148 -1.60 19.96 0.01
N VAL A 149 -2.38 18.90 0.20
CA VAL A 149 -2.66 18.26 1.50
C VAL A 149 -1.36 17.79 2.16
N ILE A 150 -0.52 17.03 1.44
CA ILE A 150 0.75 16.51 1.96
C ILE A 150 1.68 17.65 2.38
N ARG A 151 1.86 18.64 1.52
CA ARG A 151 2.75 19.78 1.79
C ARG A 151 2.25 20.63 2.94
N THR A 152 0.93 20.80 3.08
CA THR A 152 0.34 21.52 4.22
C THR A 152 0.61 20.81 5.54
N ILE A 153 0.46 19.48 5.59
CA ILE A 153 0.78 18.69 6.77
C ILE A 153 2.27 18.83 7.13
N ARG A 154 3.15 18.75 6.13
CA ARG A 154 4.61 18.81 6.32
C ARG A 154 5.16 20.16 6.77
N LYS A 155 4.37 21.23 6.71
CA LYS A 155 4.73 22.51 7.32
C LYS A 155 4.79 22.44 8.86
N SER A 156 4.06 21.51 9.47
CA SER A 156 3.92 21.41 10.93
C SER A 156 4.50 20.13 11.52
N ILE A 157 4.39 19.01 10.80
CA ILE A 157 4.84 17.68 11.24
C ILE A 157 5.42 16.89 10.07
N ASN A 158 6.24 15.86 10.35
CA ASN A 158 6.83 15.04 9.30
C ASN A 158 6.61 13.53 9.55
N PRO A 159 5.37 13.03 9.46
CA PRO A 159 5.09 11.61 9.61
C PRO A 159 5.58 10.81 8.39
N LEU A 160 5.75 9.49 8.56
CA LEU A 160 5.71 8.58 7.43
C LEU A 160 4.31 8.62 6.83
N ILE A 161 4.20 8.94 5.54
CA ILE A 161 2.91 8.99 4.85
C ILE A 161 2.78 7.78 3.93
N LEU A 162 1.66 7.08 4.04
CA LEU A 162 1.24 5.97 3.20
C LEU A 162 -0.01 6.39 2.43
N ILE A 163 0.01 6.25 1.10
CA ILE A 163 -1.10 6.65 0.23
C ILE A 163 -1.55 5.43 -0.59
N PRO A 164 -2.74 4.87 -0.30
CA PRO A 164 -3.31 3.80 -1.11
C PRO A 164 -4.03 4.32 -2.36
N SER A 165 -4.06 3.50 -3.42
CA SER A 165 -5.00 3.66 -4.53
C SER A 165 -6.43 3.38 -4.08
N PRO A 166 -7.47 3.78 -4.88
CA PRO A 166 -8.80 3.21 -4.74
C PRO A 166 -8.75 1.69 -4.81
N TYR A 167 -9.60 1.01 -4.05
CA TYR A 167 -9.71 -0.44 -4.13
C TYR A 167 -10.79 -0.87 -5.14
N PHE A 168 -10.78 -2.14 -5.51
CA PHE A 168 -11.77 -2.72 -6.43
C PHE A 168 -13.19 -2.63 -5.85
N MET A 169 -14.14 -2.27 -6.70
CA MET A 169 -15.58 -2.25 -6.45
C MET A 169 -16.33 -2.93 -7.60
N THR A 170 -17.54 -3.43 -7.36
CA THR A 170 -18.30 -4.21 -8.33
C THR A 170 -19.38 -3.43 -9.06
N ASP A 171 -19.84 -2.30 -8.49
CA ASP A 171 -20.89 -1.48 -9.10
C ASP A 171 -20.52 0.01 -9.11
N PHE A 172 -20.02 0.48 -10.27
CA PHE A 172 -19.66 1.88 -10.48
C PHE A 172 -20.87 2.81 -10.60
N ARG A 173 -22.10 2.29 -10.65
CA ARG A 173 -23.33 3.07 -10.65
C ARG A 173 -24.01 3.15 -9.29
N ALA A 174 -23.57 2.37 -8.33
CA ALA A 174 -24.10 2.37 -6.98
C ALA A 174 -24.04 3.77 -6.34
N GLY A 175 -25.05 4.12 -5.53
CA GLY A 175 -25.17 5.43 -4.92
C GLY A 175 -25.75 6.53 -5.80
N GLY A 176 -26.00 6.27 -7.09
CA GLY A 176 -26.64 7.22 -8.01
C GLY A 176 -25.80 8.47 -8.30
N GLN A 177 -26.37 9.43 -9.03
CA GLN A 177 -25.71 10.71 -9.32
C GLN A 177 -25.45 11.51 -8.04
N PRO A 178 -24.30 12.20 -7.96
CA PRO A 178 -23.26 12.37 -8.98
C PRO A 178 -22.12 11.34 -8.95
N TRP A 179 -22.22 10.23 -8.21
CA TRP A 179 -21.18 9.27 -7.92
C TRP A 179 -20.97 8.17 -8.97
N THR A 180 -21.36 8.41 -10.21
CA THR A 180 -21.42 7.40 -11.27
C THR A 180 -20.46 7.66 -12.43
N LYS A 181 -19.44 8.50 -12.22
CA LYS A 181 -18.55 8.95 -13.30
C LYS A 181 -17.28 8.12 -13.45
N ALA A 182 -17.05 7.16 -12.55
CA ALA A 182 -15.90 6.27 -12.61
C ALA A 182 -16.23 4.94 -13.29
N ASN A 183 -15.19 4.27 -13.71
CA ASN A 183 -15.11 2.89 -14.13
C ASN A 183 -13.76 2.30 -13.68
N LEU A 184 -13.50 1.05 -14.03
CA LEU A 184 -12.26 0.38 -13.65
C LEU A 184 -11.01 1.06 -14.24
N GLU A 185 -11.09 1.52 -15.49
CA GLU A 185 -9.99 2.22 -16.18
C GLU A 185 -9.63 3.53 -15.46
N ILE A 186 -10.62 4.33 -15.11
CA ILE A 186 -10.41 5.56 -14.31
C ILE A 186 -9.76 5.23 -12.94
N PHE A 187 -10.12 4.13 -12.31
CA PHE A 187 -9.48 3.71 -11.07
C PHE A 187 -8.01 3.34 -11.27
N HIS A 188 -7.66 2.69 -12.38
CA HIS A 188 -6.25 2.43 -12.74
C HIS A 188 -5.49 3.73 -13.00
N GLU A 189 -6.10 4.70 -13.68
CA GLU A 189 -5.49 6.02 -13.89
C GLU A 189 -5.27 6.75 -12.56
N TYR A 190 -6.25 6.73 -11.67
CA TYR A 190 -6.11 7.28 -10.32
C TYR A 190 -5.00 6.59 -9.53
N GLY A 191 -4.90 5.27 -9.59
CA GLY A 191 -3.82 4.51 -8.95
C GLY A 191 -2.44 4.96 -9.44
N LYS A 192 -2.24 5.10 -10.76
CA LYS A 192 -1.01 5.61 -11.37
C LYS A 192 -0.73 7.07 -10.97
N GLY A 193 -1.77 7.89 -10.95
CA GLY A 193 -1.67 9.28 -10.53
C GLY A 193 -1.27 9.43 -9.07
N ILE A 194 -1.81 8.61 -8.18
CA ILE A 194 -1.47 8.55 -6.76
C ILE A 194 -0.03 8.08 -6.56
N ASP A 195 0.42 7.05 -7.27
CA ASP A 195 1.83 6.60 -7.24
C ASP A 195 2.78 7.72 -7.68
N THR A 196 2.40 8.48 -8.71
CA THR A 196 3.17 9.65 -9.17
C THR A 196 3.32 10.69 -8.06
N VAL A 197 2.23 11.04 -7.37
CA VAL A 197 2.27 11.99 -6.23
C VAL A 197 3.08 11.39 -5.08
N ALA A 198 2.91 10.12 -4.76
CA ALA A 198 3.63 9.45 -3.68
C ALA A 198 5.15 9.51 -3.91
N ARG A 199 5.62 9.23 -5.11
CA ARG A 199 7.04 9.33 -5.49
C ARG A 199 7.54 10.77 -5.39
N ALA A 200 6.81 11.73 -5.96
CA ALA A 200 7.20 13.15 -5.97
C ALA A 200 7.26 13.74 -4.55
N GLU A 201 6.32 13.37 -3.70
CA GLU A 201 6.21 13.86 -2.33
C GLU A 201 6.88 12.92 -1.30
N ASN A 202 7.66 11.94 -1.73
CA ASN A 202 8.40 11.06 -0.82
C ASN A 202 7.47 10.38 0.20
N CYS A 203 6.44 9.70 -0.30
CA CYS A 203 5.46 8.89 0.44
C CYS A 203 5.55 7.44 0.00
N LEU A 204 5.08 6.51 0.82
CA LEU A 204 4.86 5.12 0.40
C LEU A 204 3.54 5.02 -0.36
N PHE A 205 3.55 4.29 -1.46
CA PHE A 205 2.35 3.95 -2.24
C PHE A 205 1.92 2.51 -1.98
N VAL A 206 0.60 2.28 -1.97
CA VAL A 206 0.00 0.94 -1.90
C VAL A 206 -1.02 0.78 -3.01
N ASP A 207 -0.80 -0.16 -3.89
CA ASP A 207 -1.80 -0.55 -4.87
C ASP A 207 -2.84 -1.47 -4.21
N LEU A 208 -4.06 -0.95 -4.00
CA LEU A 208 -5.19 -1.69 -3.45
C LEU A 208 -6.14 -2.19 -4.54
N LEU A 209 -6.08 -1.65 -5.76
CA LEU A 209 -6.98 -2.06 -6.84
C LEU A 209 -6.77 -3.52 -7.20
N GLU A 210 -5.51 -3.94 -7.28
CA GLU A 210 -5.11 -5.31 -7.60
C GLU A 210 -5.06 -6.23 -6.36
N ALA A 211 -5.12 -5.68 -5.14
CA ALA A 211 -4.91 -6.43 -3.91
C ALA A 211 -5.89 -7.60 -3.70
N SER A 212 -7.13 -7.46 -4.20
CA SER A 212 -8.18 -8.48 -4.09
C SER A 212 -8.25 -9.43 -5.30
N GLY A 213 -7.41 -9.23 -6.33
CA GLY A 213 -7.53 -9.94 -7.60
C GLY A 213 -8.89 -9.79 -8.26
N HIS A 214 -9.55 -8.66 -8.05
CA HIS A 214 -10.90 -8.33 -8.52
C HIS A 214 -11.99 -9.34 -8.08
N ALA A 215 -11.78 -9.99 -6.94
CA ALA A 215 -12.72 -10.97 -6.40
C ALA A 215 -13.98 -10.30 -5.85
N SER A 216 -15.12 -10.50 -6.51
CA SER A 216 -16.39 -9.83 -6.17
C SER A 216 -16.87 -10.08 -4.74
N TRP A 217 -16.57 -11.24 -4.16
CA TRP A 217 -16.93 -11.59 -2.77
C TRP A 217 -16.14 -10.84 -1.71
N THR A 218 -15.10 -10.07 -2.09
CA THR A 218 -14.40 -9.15 -1.18
C THR A 218 -15.14 -7.83 -1.04
N VAL A 219 -16.09 -7.56 -1.92
CA VAL A 219 -16.92 -6.35 -1.94
C VAL A 219 -18.24 -6.63 -1.24
N HIS A 220 -18.76 -5.70 -0.47
CA HIS A 220 -20.06 -5.77 0.19
C HIS A 220 -21.19 -5.71 -0.85
N PHE A 221 -22.42 -6.13 -0.46
CA PHE A 221 -23.59 -6.15 -1.33
C PHE A 221 -23.98 -4.79 -1.91
N ASP A 222 -23.51 -3.68 -1.36
CA ASP A 222 -23.72 -2.36 -1.92
C ASP A 222 -22.89 -2.07 -3.19
N GLY A 223 -21.98 -2.98 -3.53
CA GLY A 223 -21.15 -2.90 -4.73
C GLY A 223 -20.00 -1.89 -4.65
N ILE A 224 -19.85 -1.16 -3.53
CA ILE A 224 -18.86 -0.09 -3.36
C ILE A 224 -17.83 -0.44 -2.28
N HIS A 225 -18.31 -0.73 -1.07
CA HIS A 225 -17.47 -0.89 0.10
C HIS A 225 -16.91 -2.31 0.23
N GLN A 226 -15.85 -2.44 0.98
CA GLN A 226 -15.29 -3.76 1.25
C GLN A 226 -16.16 -4.53 2.26
N SER A 227 -16.26 -5.86 2.07
CA SER A 227 -16.71 -6.77 3.11
C SER A 227 -15.64 -6.91 4.20
N ASP A 228 -15.92 -7.60 5.30
CA ASP A 228 -14.91 -7.90 6.33
C ASP A 228 -13.65 -8.56 5.74
N LEU A 229 -13.83 -9.45 4.76
CA LEU A 229 -12.73 -10.10 4.06
C LEU A 229 -11.94 -9.07 3.24
N GLY A 230 -12.62 -8.17 2.53
CA GLY A 230 -11.99 -7.10 1.78
C GLY A 230 -11.24 -6.12 2.69
N HIS A 231 -11.80 -5.71 3.81
CA HIS A 231 -11.11 -4.92 4.82
C HIS A 231 -9.82 -5.60 5.31
N ARG A 232 -9.85 -6.93 5.51
CA ARG A 232 -8.66 -7.70 5.89
C ARG A 232 -7.59 -7.70 4.81
N ILE A 233 -7.97 -7.84 3.54
CA ILE A 233 -7.05 -7.78 2.39
C ILE A 233 -6.40 -6.40 2.28
N VAL A 234 -7.19 -5.33 2.41
CA VAL A 234 -6.69 -3.94 2.41
C VAL A 234 -5.65 -3.74 3.52
N ALA A 235 -5.94 -4.16 4.75
CA ALA A 235 -5.00 -4.05 5.87
C ALA A 235 -3.72 -4.87 5.63
N ASN A 236 -3.85 -6.11 5.13
CA ASN A 236 -2.71 -6.97 4.83
C ASN A 236 -1.78 -6.32 3.78
N ARG A 237 -2.36 -5.74 2.71
CA ARG A 237 -1.56 -5.12 1.65
C ARG A 237 -0.82 -3.87 2.15
N MET A 238 -1.46 -3.05 2.98
CA MET A 238 -0.80 -1.91 3.62
C MET A 238 0.32 -2.37 4.57
N PHE A 239 0.05 -3.40 5.38
CA PHE A 239 1.03 -3.96 6.30
C PHE A 239 2.25 -4.53 5.56
N GLU A 240 2.06 -5.23 4.44
CA GLU A 240 3.15 -5.75 3.61
C GLU A 240 4.10 -4.62 3.16
N VAL A 241 3.54 -3.49 2.69
CA VAL A 241 4.35 -2.34 2.28
C VAL A 241 5.11 -1.76 3.47
N LEU A 242 4.47 -1.59 4.64
CA LEU A 242 5.14 -1.09 5.84
C LEU A 242 6.24 -2.07 6.30
N ALA A 243 5.95 -3.36 6.42
CA ALA A 243 6.88 -4.39 6.88
C ALA A 243 8.11 -4.52 5.98
N THR A 244 7.93 -4.30 4.67
CA THR A 244 9.04 -4.37 3.71
C THR A 244 9.85 -3.08 3.60
N HIS A 245 9.37 -1.95 4.14
CA HIS A 245 10.03 -0.65 4.02
C HIS A 245 10.45 -0.03 5.37
N CYS A 246 9.99 -0.55 6.50
CA CYS A 246 10.24 0.01 7.83
C CYS A 246 10.89 -1.04 8.74
N THR A 247 12.17 -0.89 9.05
CA THR A 247 12.88 -1.86 9.90
C THR A 247 12.39 -1.84 11.34
N GLY A 248 11.71 -0.77 11.78
CA GLY A 248 11.09 -0.65 13.09
C GLY A 248 10.15 -1.80 13.42
N LEU A 249 9.36 -2.28 12.43
CA LEU A 249 8.44 -3.42 12.61
C LEU A 249 9.14 -4.77 12.82
N ALA A 250 10.38 -4.92 12.37
CA ALA A 250 11.15 -6.15 12.56
C ALA A 250 11.99 -6.13 13.85
N ARG A 251 12.19 -4.97 14.47
CA ARG A 251 13.17 -4.78 15.54
C ARG A 251 12.86 -5.59 16.80
N HIS A 252 11.62 -5.56 17.24
CA HIS A 252 11.17 -6.28 18.44
C HIS A 252 11.18 -7.79 18.21
N THR A 253 10.60 -8.26 17.11
CA THR A 253 10.52 -9.69 16.78
C THR A 253 11.89 -10.33 16.61
N LYS A 254 12.85 -9.63 15.99
CA LYS A 254 14.24 -10.12 15.86
C LYS A 254 14.96 -10.30 17.20
N LEU A 255 14.58 -9.55 18.25
CA LEU A 255 15.11 -9.79 19.60
C LEU A 255 14.53 -11.06 20.19
N ILE A 256 13.24 -11.33 19.98
CA ILE A 256 12.56 -12.54 20.45
C ILE A 256 13.08 -13.77 19.71
N GLU A 257 13.28 -13.67 18.40
CA GLU A 257 13.78 -14.75 17.53
C GLU A 257 15.11 -15.33 18.01
N LYS A 258 15.98 -14.53 18.65
CA LYS A 258 17.26 -15.00 19.19
C LYS A 258 17.11 -16.05 20.29
N GLY A 259 16.01 -15.99 21.05
CA GLY A 259 15.70 -16.94 22.12
C GLY A 259 14.73 -18.04 21.71
N ALA A 260 14.18 -17.98 20.48
CA ALA A 260 13.20 -18.95 20.02
C ALA A 260 13.82 -20.33 19.75
N PRO A 261 13.08 -21.43 19.95
CA PRO A 261 13.54 -22.77 19.58
C PRO A 261 13.81 -22.83 18.06
N ARG A 262 14.93 -23.48 17.69
CA ARG A 262 15.35 -23.58 16.29
C ARG A 262 14.39 -24.40 15.42
N TRP A 263 13.73 -25.38 16.04
CA TRP A 263 12.90 -26.36 15.32
C TRP A 263 11.54 -26.52 15.99
N ARG A 264 10.55 -26.82 15.20
CA ARG A 264 9.25 -27.25 15.71
C ARG A 264 9.42 -28.62 16.40
N ASN A 265 8.56 -28.90 17.36
CA ASN A 265 8.48 -30.25 17.92
C ASN A 265 7.90 -31.22 16.90
N GLU A 266 8.73 -32.08 16.37
CA GLU A 266 8.37 -33.10 15.36
C GLU A 266 8.22 -34.48 15.97
N SER A 267 8.18 -34.60 17.30
CA SER A 267 8.12 -35.90 17.98
C SER A 267 6.97 -36.80 17.50
N LYS A 268 5.82 -36.19 17.18
CA LYS A 268 4.67 -36.93 16.62
C LYS A 268 4.99 -37.50 15.24
N LEU A 269 5.54 -36.68 14.34
CA LEU A 269 5.91 -37.13 12.99
C LEU A 269 6.99 -38.21 13.03
N LYS A 270 7.98 -38.08 13.93
CA LYS A 270 9.00 -39.12 14.13
C LYS A 270 8.41 -40.40 14.65
N ALA A 271 7.44 -40.35 15.54
CA ALA A 271 6.73 -41.54 16.02
C ALA A 271 5.92 -42.22 14.90
N ASP A 272 5.26 -41.43 14.06
CA ASP A 272 4.39 -41.93 12.98
C ASP A 272 5.20 -42.49 11.80
N TYR A 273 6.37 -41.96 11.49
CA TYR A 273 7.15 -42.28 10.30
C TYR A 273 8.56 -42.85 10.56
N GLY A 274 9.02 -42.92 11.78
CA GLY A 274 10.25 -43.62 12.17
C GLY A 274 11.57 -42.96 11.72
N TYR A 275 11.64 -41.62 11.51
CA TYR A 275 12.86 -40.90 11.14
C TYR A 275 13.52 -40.15 12.31
#